data_90140ea3234747ed1dbebe6a6614e3df
#
_entry.id   90140ea3234747ed1dbebe6a6614e3df
#
_cell.length_a   1.000
_cell.length_b   1.000
_cell.length_c   1.000
_cell.angle_alpha   90.00
_cell.angle_beta   90.00
_cell.angle_gamma   90.00
#
_symmetry.space_group_name_H-M   'P 1'
#
loop_
_entity.id
_entity.type
_entity.pdbx_description
1 polymer ?
#
loop_
_entity_poly.entity_id
_entity_poly.type
_entity_poly.pdbx_seq_one_letter_code
_entity_poly.pdbx_strand_id
1 'polypeptide(L)'
;MTSPITEPVPAGRIAFIGGGNMARSLIGGLIGRGTAPGDIRVVAPSLSTREALQRDFGVATFESAAEAVRGADVWMFAVKPQVMPGVCAELAEAARAARPLAVSVAAGITTAQMERWLGGDVAVVRAMPNTPSMLGAGVTGLYANARVDEAGRQRADAVLATAGATVWIEDESLMDSVTAASGSAPAYVFLLAEAMEDAAIAQGLPADAARTLVLQTILGAARMLTESGESPAELRRRVTSPGGTTHAAITTFEKGGLRELVARAMGRAADRGRELSAANDDTADSGDPS
;
A
#
# COMPACT_ATOMS: atom_id res chain seq x y z
N MET A 1 7.44 15.61 -16.02
CA MET A 1 8.47 14.93 -16.84
C MET A 1 8.25 13.44 -16.62
N THR A 2 7.68 12.77 -17.60
CA THR A 2 7.57 11.31 -17.62
C THR A 2 8.97 10.74 -17.81
N SER A 3 9.51 10.06 -16.81
CA SER A 3 10.74 9.29 -16.95
C SER A 3 10.58 8.33 -18.12
N PRO A 4 11.63 8.12 -18.94
CA PRO A 4 11.58 7.16 -20.02
C PRO A 4 11.22 5.81 -19.43
N ILE A 5 10.31 5.10 -20.10
CA ILE A 5 9.97 3.71 -19.82
C ILE A 5 11.26 2.92 -20.09
N THR A 6 12.09 2.75 -19.06
CA THR A 6 13.15 1.74 -19.08
C THR A 6 12.45 0.40 -19.23
N GLU A 7 12.97 -0.45 -20.09
CA GLU A 7 12.48 -1.82 -20.27
C GLU A 7 12.26 -2.45 -18.88
N PRO A 8 11.11 -3.10 -18.65
CA PRO A 8 10.82 -3.64 -17.33
C PRO A 8 11.92 -4.63 -16.98
N VAL A 9 12.65 -4.34 -15.89
CA VAL A 9 13.56 -5.33 -15.30
C VAL A 9 12.69 -6.52 -14.94
N PRO A 10 12.97 -7.72 -15.48
CA PRO A 10 12.16 -8.88 -15.16
C PRO A 10 12.19 -9.06 -13.66
N ALA A 11 11.03 -9.02 -13.01
CA ALA A 11 10.94 -9.24 -11.57
C ALA A 11 11.43 -10.66 -11.18
N GLY A 12 11.70 -11.50 -12.16
CA GLY A 12 11.97 -12.91 -11.96
C GLY A 12 10.69 -13.66 -11.58
N ARG A 13 10.82 -14.83 -10.98
CA ARG A 13 9.69 -15.58 -10.44
C ARG A 13 9.26 -15.01 -9.09
N ILE A 14 7.97 -14.76 -8.93
CA ILE A 14 7.40 -14.13 -7.72
C ILE A 14 6.55 -15.13 -6.97
N ALA A 15 6.79 -15.30 -5.67
CA ALA A 15 5.94 -16.06 -4.77
C ALA A 15 5.15 -15.11 -3.86
N PHE A 16 3.84 -15.09 -3.98
CA PHE A 16 2.95 -14.38 -3.06
C PHE A 16 2.60 -15.29 -1.89
N ILE A 17 2.96 -14.89 -0.69
CA ILE A 17 2.59 -15.53 0.56
C ILE A 17 1.33 -14.80 1.07
N GLY A 18 0.17 -15.38 0.75
CA GLY A 18 -1.15 -14.80 0.94
C GLY A 18 -1.81 -14.38 -0.39
N GLY A 19 -3.10 -14.72 -0.53
CA GLY A 19 -3.92 -14.47 -1.72
C GLY A 19 -5.08 -13.48 -1.49
N GLY A 20 -4.91 -12.52 -0.55
CA GLY A 20 -5.91 -11.51 -0.22
C GLY A 20 -6.02 -10.39 -1.26
N ASN A 21 -6.84 -9.38 -0.97
CA ASN A 21 -7.15 -8.28 -1.91
C ASN A 21 -5.90 -7.56 -2.44
N MET A 22 -4.91 -7.29 -1.58
CA MET A 22 -3.68 -6.63 -2.01
C MET A 22 -2.87 -7.52 -2.96
N ALA A 23 -2.72 -8.81 -2.63
CA ALA A 23 -2.06 -9.76 -3.53
C ALA A 23 -2.78 -9.83 -4.87
N ARG A 24 -4.11 -9.93 -4.89
CA ARG A 24 -4.91 -9.95 -6.13
C ARG A 24 -4.70 -8.69 -6.97
N SER A 25 -4.65 -7.52 -6.34
CA SER A 25 -4.38 -6.25 -7.03
C SER A 25 -3.01 -6.26 -7.72
N LEU A 26 -1.96 -6.66 -7.00
CA LEU A 26 -0.60 -6.74 -7.53
C LEU A 26 -0.48 -7.80 -8.64
N ILE A 27 -1.07 -8.98 -8.44
CA ILE A 27 -1.09 -10.06 -9.45
C ILE A 27 -1.77 -9.59 -10.73
N GLY A 28 -2.95 -8.98 -10.62
CA GLY A 28 -3.66 -8.43 -11.78
C GLY A 28 -2.86 -7.35 -12.49
N GLY A 29 -2.20 -6.47 -11.74
CA GLY A 29 -1.33 -5.44 -12.29
C GLY A 29 -0.10 -6.01 -13.00
N LEU A 30 0.56 -7.04 -12.44
CA LEU A 30 1.70 -7.74 -13.03
C LEU A 30 1.31 -8.38 -14.36
N ILE A 31 0.22 -9.15 -14.38
CA ILE A 31 -0.28 -9.81 -15.58
C ILE A 31 -0.68 -8.79 -16.66
N GLY A 32 -1.36 -7.71 -16.24
CA GLY A 32 -1.74 -6.61 -17.13
C GLY A 32 -0.56 -5.88 -17.77
N ARG A 33 0.64 -5.97 -17.17
CA ARG A 33 1.91 -5.44 -17.70
C ARG A 33 2.79 -6.49 -18.38
N GLY A 34 2.27 -7.70 -18.60
CA GLY A 34 2.91 -8.75 -19.40
C GLY A 34 3.71 -9.77 -18.61
N THR A 35 3.66 -9.78 -17.26
CA THR A 35 4.23 -10.90 -16.48
C THR A 35 3.46 -12.17 -16.78
N ALA A 36 4.16 -13.24 -17.15
CA ALA A 36 3.52 -14.50 -17.44
C ALA A 36 2.88 -15.12 -16.16
N PRO A 37 1.63 -15.60 -16.21
CA PRO A 37 1.02 -16.22 -15.04
C PRO A 37 1.84 -17.37 -14.43
N GLY A 38 2.62 -18.09 -15.26
CA GLY A 38 3.52 -19.17 -14.82
C GLY A 38 4.71 -18.72 -13.96
N ASP A 39 5.05 -17.42 -13.98
CA ASP A 39 6.09 -16.84 -13.13
C ASP A 39 5.54 -16.36 -11.79
N ILE A 40 4.22 -16.46 -11.58
CA ILE A 40 3.54 -16.06 -10.35
C ILE A 40 3.03 -17.29 -9.62
N ARG A 41 3.45 -17.45 -8.38
CA ARG A 41 3.08 -18.53 -7.47
C ARG A 41 2.39 -17.93 -6.26
N VAL A 42 1.27 -18.49 -5.82
CA VAL A 42 0.47 -17.91 -4.73
C VAL A 42 0.14 -18.95 -3.67
N VAL A 43 0.45 -18.64 -2.43
CA VAL A 43 0.03 -19.44 -1.27
C VAL A 43 -1.28 -18.90 -0.72
N ALA A 44 -2.26 -19.78 -0.54
CA ALA A 44 -3.46 -19.49 0.22
C ALA A 44 -3.96 -20.76 0.92
N PRO A 45 -4.25 -20.71 2.24
CA PRO A 45 -4.75 -21.88 2.98
C PRO A 45 -6.12 -22.36 2.46
N SER A 46 -7.00 -21.42 2.10
CA SER A 46 -8.35 -21.73 1.62
C SER A 46 -8.34 -22.25 0.19
N LEU A 47 -8.94 -23.44 -0.04
CA LEU A 47 -9.13 -24.02 -1.38
C LEU A 47 -9.93 -23.07 -2.29
N SER A 48 -11.00 -22.47 -1.78
CA SER A 48 -11.83 -21.53 -2.56
C SER A 48 -11.06 -20.30 -3.03
N THR A 49 -10.11 -19.79 -2.22
CA THR A 49 -9.22 -18.69 -2.61
C THR A 49 -8.25 -19.16 -3.71
N ARG A 50 -7.69 -20.37 -3.59
CA ARG A 50 -6.78 -20.92 -4.61
C ARG A 50 -7.49 -21.11 -5.96
N GLU A 51 -8.68 -21.69 -5.95
CA GLU A 51 -9.50 -21.87 -7.16
C GLU A 51 -9.88 -20.54 -7.81
N ALA A 52 -10.25 -19.54 -7.01
CA ALA A 52 -10.54 -18.21 -7.51
C ALA A 52 -9.32 -17.54 -8.17
N LEU A 53 -8.13 -17.66 -7.57
CA LEU A 53 -6.89 -17.13 -8.14
C LEU A 53 -6.50 -17.82 -9.44
N GLN A 54 -6.65 -19.13 -9.50
CA GLN A 54 -6.42 -19.90 -10.74
C GLN A 54 -7.38 -19.50 -11.85
N ARG A 55 -8.68 -19.40 -11.53
CA ARG A 55 -9.71 -19.02 -12.49
C ARG A 55 -9.53 -17.60 -13.00
N ASP A 56 -9.23 -16.65 -12.11
CA ASP A 56 -9.24 -15.21 -12.43
C ASP A 56 -7.92 -14.78 -13.08
N PHE A 57 -6.79 -15.44 -12.74
CA PHE A 57 -5.45 -15.02 -13.15
C PHE A 57 -4.62 -16.10 -13.86
N GLY A 58 -5.01 -17.36 -13.81
CA GLY A 58 -4.24 -18.47 -14.39
C GLY A 58 -2.94 -18.80 -13.67
N VAL A 59 -2.74 -18.28 -12.44
CA VAL A 59 -1.50 -18.45 -11.65
C VAL A 59 -1.44 -19.81 -10.96
N ALA A 60 -0.21 -20.28 -10.66
CA ALA A 60 -0.01 -21.49 -9.88
C ALA A 60 -0.31 -21.21 -8.39
N THR A 61 -1.14 -22.06 -7.77
CA THR A 61 -1.53 -21.90 -6.37
C THR A 61 -1.09 -23.10 -5.52
N PHE A 62 -0.75 -22.80 -4.26
CA PHE A 62 -0.18 -23.78 -3.33
C PHE A 62 -0.86 -23.66 -1.97
N GLU A 63 -0.87 -24.75 -1.22
CA GLU A 63 -1.27 -24.75 0.18
C GLU A 63 -0.08 -24.47 1.10
N SER A 64 1.09 -25.01 0.77
CA SER A 64 2.34 -24.84 1.50
C SER A 64 3.14 -23.64 0.99
N ALA A 65 3.59 -22.79 1.93
CA ALA A 65 4.48 -21.67 1.62
C ALA A 65 5.85 -22.17 1.12
N ALA A 66 6.37 -23.24 1.71
CA ALA A 66 7.65 -23.84 1.33
C ALA A 66 7.66 -24.36 -0.12
N GLU A 67 6.52 -24.83 -0.62
CA GLU A 67 6.40 -25.25 -2.03
C GLU A 67 6.34 -24.05 -2.96
N ALA A 68 5.61 -23.01 -2.60
CA ALA A 68 5.42 -21.85 -3.45
C ALA A 68 6.72 -21.06 -3.65
N VAL A 69 7.56 -20.94 -2.62
CA VAL A 69 8.79 -20.15 -2.68
C VAL A 69 9.95 -20.81 -3.44
N ARG A 70 9.85 -22.10 -3.78
CA ARG A 70 10.94 -22.81 -4.49
C ARG A 70 11.25 -22.18 -5.84
N GLY A 71 12.48 -21.68 -5.97
CA GLY A 71 12.97 -21.04 -7.19
C GLY A 71 12.30 -19.68 -7.49
N ALA A 72 11.69 -19.05 -6.49
CA ALA A 72 11.20 -17.68 -6.60
C ALA A 72 12.28 -16.70 -6.15
N ASP A 73 12.48 -15.64 -6.94
CA ASP A 73 13.46 -14.57 -6.69
C ASP A 73 12.92 -13.51 -5.71
N VAL A 74 11.60 -13.26 -5.79
CA VAL A 74 10.90 -12.29 -4.95
C VAL A 74 9.82 -13.02 -4.14
N TRP A 75 9.85 -12.82 -2.83
CA TRP A 75 8.85 -13.33 -1.90
C TRP A 75 7.99 -12.18 -1.40
N MET A 76 6.75 -12.11 -1.87
CA MET A 76 5.79 -11.07 -1.54
C MET A 76 4.92 -11.50 -0.36
N PHE A 77 5.18 -10.98 0.82
CA PHE A 77 4.40 -11.26 2.04
C PHE A 77 3.16 -10.38 2.09
N ALA A 78 2.01 -10.97 1.79
CA ALA A 78 0.69 -10.33 1.75
C ALA A 78 -0.30 -11.01 2.71
N VAL A 79 0.18 -11.47 3.85
CA VAL A 79 -0.60 -12.01 4.97
C VAL A 79 -0.87 -10.95 6.03
N LYS A 80 -1.79 -11.24 6.94
CA LYS A 80 -2.06 -10.34 8.08
C LYS A 80 -0.85 -10.28 9.02
N PRO A 81 -0.57 -9.12 9.66
CA PRO A 81 0.57 -8.97 10.57
C PRO A 81 0.66 -10.05 11.65
N GLN A 82 -0.48 -10.47 12.21
CA GLN A 82 -0.55 -11.43 13.32
C GLN A 82 -0.03 -12.84 12.97
N VAL A 83 -0.05 -13.23 11.70
CA VAL A 83 0.45 -14.54 11.25
C VAL A 83 1.86 -14.46 10.66
N MET A 84 2.40 -13.26 10.50
CA MET A 84 3.69 -13.02 9.86
C MET A 84 4.84 -13.76 10.55
N PRO A 85 4.99 -13.71 11.90
CA PRO A 85 6.09 -14.38 12.58
C PRO A 85 6.15 -15.87 12.29
N GLY A 86 5.00 -16.57 12.39
CA GLY A 86 4.91 -18.02 12.12
C GLY A 86 5.25 -18.38 10.67
N VAL A 87 4.74 -17.61 9.72
CA VAL A 87 5.02 -17.81 8.29
C VAL A 87 6.49 -17.56 7.96
N CYS A 88 7.10 -16.54 8.54
CA CYS A 88 8.53 -16.26 8.34
C CYS A 88 9.39 -17.36 8.97
N ALA A 89 9.05 -17.85 10.16
CA ALA A 89 9.77 -18.94 10.82
C ALA A 89 9.73 -20.25 10.01
N GLU A 90 8.57 -20.60 9.44
CA GLU A 90 8.42 -21.75 8.52
C GLU A 90 9.36 -21.61 7.30
N LEU A 91 9.57 -20.40 6.81
CA LEU A 91 10.35 -20.13 5.61
C LEU A 91 11.84 -19.84 5.88
N ALA A 92 12.29 -19.78 7.15
CA ALA A 92 13.61 -19.32 7.52
C ALA A 92 14.76 -20.16 6.91
N GLU A 93 14.61 -21.48 6.84
CA GLU A 93 15.62 -22.37 6.21
C GLU A 93 15.66 -22.12 4.69
N ALA A 94 14.53 -22.02 4.05
CA ALA A 94 14.44 -21.75 2.63
C ALA A 94 14.97 -20.34 2.28
N ALA A 95 14.74 -19.33 3.15
CA ALA A 95 15.25 -17.98 2.97
C ALA A 95 16.78 -17.93 3.04
N ARG A 96 17.38 -18.64 3.99
CA ARG A 96 18.86 -18.77 4.10
C ARG A 96 19.48 -19.42 2.87
N ALA A 97 18.80 -20.43 2.32
CA ALA A 97 19.31 -21.15 1.15
C ALA A 97 19.15 -20.35 -0.15
N ALA A 98 17.99 -19.71 -0.36
CA ALA A 98 17.63 -19.04 -1.59
C ALA A 98 18.07 -17.58 -1.66
N ARG A 99 18.24 -16.92 -0.50
CA ARG A 99 18.53 -15.46 -0.37
C ARG A 99 17.59 -14.61 -1.24
N PRO A 100 16.27 -14.73 -1.08
CA PRO A 100 15.31 -14.00 -1.88
C PRO A 100 15.30 -12.51 -1.54
N LEU A 101 14.68 -11.70 -2.41
CA LEU A 101 14.17 -10.41 -2.02
C LEU A 101 12.82 -10.60 -1.31
N ALA A 102 12.76 -10.38 0.00
CA ALA A 102 11.52 -10.40 0.76
C ALA A 102 10.87 -9.01 0.70
N VAL A 103 9.62 -8.94 0.26
CA VAL A 103 8.84 -7.69 0.22
C VAL A 103 7.58 -7.87 1.05
N SER A 104 7.38 -7.03 2.07
CA SER A 104 6.19 -7.10 2.93
C SER A 104 5.26 -5.93 2.67
N VAL A 105 3.97 -6.21 2.48
CA VAL A 105 2.90 -5.19 2.44
C VAL A 105 2.09 -5.11 3.74
N ALA A 106 2.55 -5.77 4.80
CA ALA A 106 1.89 -5.80 6.08
C ALA A 106 2.17 -4.52 6.90
N ALA A 107 1.12 -3.86 7.35
CA ALA A 107 1.25 -2.69 8.20
C ALA A 107 1.83 -3.07 9.59
N GLY A 108 2.69 -2.21 10.15
CA GLY A 108 3.23 -2.41 11.49
C GLY A 108 4.26 -3.55 11.62
N ILE A 109 4.85 -4.00 10.52
CA ILE A 109 5.97 -4.97 10.53
C ILE A 109 7.22 -4.27 10.00
N THR A 110 8.29 -4.25 10.80
CA THR A 110 9.56 -3.66 10.44
C THR A 110 10.44 -4.61 9.64
N THR A 111 11.42 -4.06 8.92
CA THR A 111 12.41 -4.87 8.21
C THR A 111 13.27 -5.69 9.16
N ALA A 112 13.60 -5.14 10.34
CA ALA A 112 14.36 -5.84 11.36
C ALA A 112 13.60 -7.05 11.94
N GLN A 113 12.29 -6.91 12.19
CA GLN A 113 11.44 -8.03 12.60
C GLN A 113 11.42 -9.13 11.54
N MET A 114 11.16 -8.77 10.28
CA MET A 114 11.14 -9.75 9.20
C MET A 114 12.50 -10.45 9.00
N GLU A 115 13.59 -9.70 9.02
CA GLU A 115 14.93 -10.25 8.91
C GLU A 115 15.20 -11.26 10.03
N ARG A 116 14.86 -10.92 11.29
CA ARG A 116 14.99 -11.81 12.44
C ARG A 116 14.18 -13.10 12.27
N TRP A 117 12.90 -12.98 11.90
CA TRP A 117 12.00 -14.14 11.74
C TRP A 117 12.37 -15.04 10.55
N LEU A 118 12.95 -14.46 9.49
CA LEU A 118 13.47 -15.21 8.34
C LEU A 118 14.85 -15.83 8.57
N GLY A 119 15.40 -15.73 9.79
CA GLY A 119 16.65 -16.37 10.19
C GLY A 119 17.90 -15.55 9.93
N GLY A 120 17.78 -14.26 9.69
CA GLY A 120 18.88 -13.30 9.49
C GLY A 120 19.39 -13.25 8.05
N ASP A 121 20.18 -12.24 7.74
CA ASP A 121 20.88 -12.05 6.45
C ASP A 121 19.98 -12.01 5.20
N VAL A 122 18.73 -11.55 5.31
CA VAL A 122 17.76 -11.47 4.22
C VAL A 122 17.58 -10.01 3.75
N ALA A 123 17.57 -9.80 2.44
CA ALA A 123 17.19 -8.53 1.84
C ALA A 123 15.67 -8.30 2.01
N VAL A 124 15.29 -7.24 2.72
CA VAL A 124 13.88 -6.96 3.06
C VAL A 124 13.49 -5.56 2.60
N VAL A 125 12.38 -5.47 1.87
CA VAL A 125 11.67 -4.23 1.54
C VAL A 125 10.36 -4.19 2.32
N ARG A 126 10.18 -3.15 3.14
CA ARG A 126 8.89 -2.80 3.75
C ARG A 126 8.12 -1.92 2.77
N ALA A 127 6.93 -2.34 2.40
CA ALA A 127 6.06 -1.63 1.47
C ALA A 127 4.74 -1.28 2.16
N MET A 128 4.27 -0.07 1.96
CA MET A 128 2.97 0.38 2.45
C MET A 128 2.11 0.88 1.29
N PRO A 129 1.41 -0.01 0.60
CA PRO A 129 0.41 0.33 -0.43
C PRO A 129 -0.87 0.86 0.20
N ASN A 130 -1.79 1.34 -0.65
CA ASN A 130 -3.12 1.76 -0.24
C ASN A 130 -4.22 1.15 -1.12
N THR A 131 -5.47 1.26 -0.69
CA THR A 131 -6.62 0.62 -1.36
C THR A 131 -6.87 1.07 -2.81
N PRO A 132 -6.57 2.30 -3.27
CA PRO A 132 -6.68 2.67 -4.68
C PRO A 132 -5.79 1.84 -5.62
N SER A 133 -4.83 1.08 -5.10
CA SER A 133 -4.04 0.09 -5.84
C SER A 133 -4.91 -0.92 -6.61
N MET A 134 -6.11 -1.22 -6.11
CA MET A 134 -7.08 -2.10 -6.78
C MET A 134 -7.55 -1.54 -8.15
N LEU A 135 -7.40 -0.24 -8.35
CA LEU A 135 -7.73 0.46 -9.59
C LEU A 135 -6.49 0.90 -10.37
N GLY A 136 -5.29 0.47 -9.98
CA GLY A 136 -4.04 0.95 -10.56
C GLY A 136 -3.72 2.43 -10.25
N ALA A 137 -4.45 3.03 -9.32
CA ALA A 137 -4.34 4.44 -8.91
C ALA A 137 -3.78 4.57 -7.47
N GLY A 138 -3.07 3.57 -7.00
CA GLY A 138 -2.48 3.55 -5.67
C GLY A 138 -1.18 4.32 -5.57
N VAL A 139 -0.68 4.41 -4.34
CA VAL A 139 0.69 4.80 -4.04
C VAL A 139 1.25 3.86 -2.98
N THR A 140 2.52 3.50 -3.14
CA THR A 140 3.23 2.63 -2.19
C THR A 140 4.48 3.34 -1.69
N GLY A 141 4.57 3.57 -0.38
CA GLY A 141 5.84 3.94 0.25
C GLY A 141 6.70 2.70 0.45
N LEU A 142 7.99 2.82 0.19
CA LEU A 142 8.98 1.74 0.23
C LEU A 142 10.15 2.10 1.13
N TYR A 143 10.57 1.16 1.95
CA TYR A 143 11.83 1.23 2.68
C TYR A 143 12.61 -0.06 2.48
N ALA A 144 13.91 0.03 2.26
CA ALA A 144 14.81 -1.11 2.08
C ALA A 144 15.80 -1.21 3.26
N ASN A 145 16.00 -2.42 3.81
CA ASN A 145 17.10 -2.63 4.75
C ASN A 145 18.46 -2.57 4.01
N ALA A 146 19.55 -2.52 4.77
CA ALA A 146 20.90 -2.37 4.23
C ALA A 146 21.39 -3.53 3.32
N ARG A 147 20.64 -4.63 3.25
CA ARG A 147 20.96 -5.80 2.42
C ARG A 147 20.34 -5.75 1.02
N VAL A 148 19.41 -4.81 0.79
CA VAL A 148 18.80 -4.62 -0.52
C VAL A 148 19.73 -3.79 -1.38
N ASP A 149 20.24 -4.39 -2.44
CA ASP A 149 21.02 -3.71 -3.47
C ASP A 149 20.13 -2.96 -4.47
N GLU A 150 20.76 -2.27 -5.41
CA GLU A 150 20.04 -1.52 -6.44
C GLU A 150 19.16 -2.42 -7.33
N ALA A 151 19.60 -3.63 -7.63
CA ALA A 151 18.80 -4.60 -8.39
C ALA A 151 17.57 -5.07 -7.60
N GLY A 152 17.69 -5.21 -6.28
CA GLY A 152 16.58 -5.50 -5.37
C GLY A 152 15.57 -4.35 -5.32
N ARG A 153 16.04 -3.09 -5.24
CA ARG A 153 15.17 -1.91 -5.32
C ARG A 153 14.38 -1.89 -6.64
N GLN A 154 15.05 -2.09 -7.76
CA GLN A 154 14.40 -2.13 -9.08
C GLN A 154 13.37 -3.25 -9.22
N ARG A 155 13.65 -4.44 -8.66
CA ARG A 155 12.66 -5.55 -8.64
C ARG A 155 11.45 -5.22 -7.77
N ALA A 156 11.64 -4.63 -6.60
CA ALA A 156 10.54 -4.19 -5.75
C ALA A 156 9.67 -3.15 -6.46
N ASP A 157 10.29 -2.15 -7.09
CA ASP A 157 9.60 -1.17 -7.91
C ASP A 157 8.82 -1.81 -9.05
N ALA A 158 9.43 -2.74 -9.81
CA ALA A 158 8.79 -3.40 -10.94
C ALA A 158 7.50 -4.13 -10.53
N VAL A 159 7.49 -4.73 -9.33
CA VAL A 159 6.30 -5.39 -8.79
C VAL A 159 5.26 -4.37 -8.32
N LEU A 160 5.66 -3.40 -7.50
CA LEU A 160 4.73 -2.54 -6.77
C LEU A 160 4.19 -1.38 -7.64
N ALA A 161 4.98 -0.91 -8.60
CA ALA A 161 4.54 0.09 -9.58
C ALA A 161 3.37 -0.40 -10.47
N THR A 162 3.11 -1.71 -10.50
CA THR A 162 1.95 -2.25 -11.24
C THR A 162 0.61 -1.81 -10.63
N ALA A 163 0.60 -1.42 -9.36
CA ALA A 163 -0.58 -1.00 -8.63
C ALA A 163 -0.68 0.53 -8.42
N GLY A 164 0.29 1.30 -8.95
CA GLY A 164 0.31 2.76 -8.83
C GLY A 164 1.73 3.33 -8.70
N ALA A 165 1.85 4.53 -8.15
CA ALA A 165 3.14 5.17 -7.93
C ALA A 165 3.92 4.52 -6.77
N THR A 166 5.26 4.57 -6.82
CA THR A 166 6.15 4.17 -5.73
C THR A 166 6.96 5.35 -5.23
N VAL A 167 7.25 5.38 -3.93
CA VAL A 167 8.06 6.42 -3.29
C VAL A 167 9.01 5.77 -2.29
N TRP A 168 10.32 5.89 -2.51
CA TRP A 168 11.32 5.40 -1.59
C TRP A 168 11.50 6.33 -0.39
N ILE A 169 11.57 5.75 0.78
CA ILE A 169 11.75 6.42 2.08
C ILE A 169 13.10 5.95 2.64
N GLU A 170 13.96 6.88 3.00
CA GLU A 170 15.33 6.55 3.43
C GLU A 170 15.43 6.20 4.94
N ASP A 171 14.41 6.53 5.73
CA ASP A 171 14.35 6.24 7.17
C ASP A 171 13.09 5.43 7.49
N GLU A 172 13.27 4.19 7.98
CA GLU A 172 12.15 3.30 8.33
C GLU A 172 11.22 3.89 9.38
N SER A 173 11.71 4.75 10.28
CA SER A 173 10.90 5.41 11.29
C SER A 173 9.79 6.29 10.71
N LEU A 174 9.93 6.71 9.45
CA LEU A 174 8.93 7.50 8.71
C LEU A 174 7.82 6.64 8.08
N MET A 175 7.94 5.31 8.06
CA MET A 175 6.95 4.44 7.42
C MET A 175 5.58 4.48 8.10
N ASP A 176 5.51 4.84 9.38
CA ASP A 176 4.22 5.05 10.05
C ASP A 176 3.58 6.39 9.65
N SER A 177 4.40 7.39 9.32
CA SER A 177 3.92 8.64 8.68
C SER A 177 3.44 8.38 7.24
N VAL A 178 4.09 7.49 6.49
CA VAL A 178 3.60 7.01 5.19
C VAL A 178 2.23 6.35 5.35
N THR A 179 2.07 5.49 6.38
CA THR A 179 0.78 4.85 6.68
C THR A 179 -0.31 5.90 6.94
N ALA A 180 -0.02 6.93 7.71
CA ALA A 180 -0.95 8.02 7.98
C ALA A 180 -1.27 8.85 6.72
N ALA A 181 -0.26 9.14 5.88
CA ALA A 181 -0.40 10.03 4.72
C ALA A 181 -1.00 9.35 3.48
N SER A 182 -0.85 8.02 3.35
CA SER A 182 -1.28 7.29 2.15
C SER A 182 -2.09 6.03 2.45
N GLY A 183 -1.67 5.20 3.41
CA GLY A 183 -2.35 3.94 3.75
C GLY A 183 -3.76 4.17 4.31
N SER A 184 -3.88 5.08 5.28
CA SER A 184 -5.14 5.45 5.92
C SER A 184 -5.89 6.57 5.17
N ALA A 185 -5.18 7.38 4.39
CA ALA A 185 -5.71 8.60 3.79
C ALA A 185 -6.92 8.42 2.85
N PRO A 186 -7.09 7.30 2.12
CA PRO A 186 -8.33 7.10 1.35
C PRO A 186 -9.59 7.24 2.20
N ALA A 187 -9.56 6.76 3.47
CA ALA A 187 -10.68 6.91 4.39
C ALA A 187 -10.98 8.37 4.74
N TYR A 188 -9.98 9.26 4.77
CA TYR A 188 -10.18 10.67 5.03
C TYR A 188 -10.92 11.36 3.88
N VAL A 189 -10.56 10.97 2.64
CA VAL A 189 -11.25 11.46 1.43
C VAL A 189 -12.69 10.93 1.38
N PHE A 190 -12.91 9.66 1.76
CA PHE A 190 -14.27 9.11 1.81
C PHE A 190 -15.13 9.80 2.86
N LEU A 191 -14.59 10.08 4.05
CA LEU A 191 -15.29 10.83 5.09
C LEU A 191 -15.61 12.26 4.64
N LEU A 192 -14.70 12.93 3.94
CA LEU A 192 -14.94 14.26 3.39
C LEU A 192 -16.06 14.21 2.32
N ALA A 193 -16.04 13.19 1.45
CA ALA A 193 -17.07 13.01 0.43
C ALA A 193 -18.45 12.82 1.06
N GLU A 194 -18.54 11.96 2.08
CA GLU A 194 -19.78 11.72 2.86
C GLU A 194 -20.32 13.02 3.47
N ALA A 195 -19.47 13.77 4.17
CA ALA A 195 -19.85 15.04 4.79
C ALA A 195 -20.29 16.10 3.75
N MET A 196 -19.70 16.12 2.56
CA MET A 196 -20.10 17.01 1.47
C MET A 196 -21.43 16.60 0.84
N GLU A 197 -21.68 15.28 0.63
CA GLU A 197 -22.98 14.77 0.16
C GLU A 197 -24.09 15.15 1.14
N ASP A 198 -23.91 14.88 2.44
CA ASP A 198 -24.89 15.19 3.48
C ASP A 198 -25.21 16.68 3.54
N ALA A 199 -24.19 17.54 3.49
CA ALA A 199 -24.37 18.98 3.49
C ALA A 199 -25.10 19.48 2.24
N ALA A 200 -24.85 18.91 1.08
CA ALA A 200 -25.51 19.26 -0.17
C ALA A 200 -26.99 18.86 -0.15
N ILE A 201 -27.31 17.69 0.37
CA ILE A 201 -28.69 17.21 0.56
C ILE A 201 -29.43 18.11 1.57
N ALA A 202 -28.80 18.48 2.69
CA ALA A 202 -29.37 19.38 3.68
C ALA A 202 -29.65 20.79 3.12
N GLN A 203 -28.95 21.20 2.05
CA GLN A 203 -29.20 22.43 1.32
C GLN A 203 -30.33 22.29 0.23
N GLY A 204 -30.89 21.11 0.10
CA GLY A 204 -32.04 20.87 -0.80
C GLY A 204 -31.69 20.23 -2.14
N LEU A 205 -30.47 19.79 -2.36
CA LEU A 205 -30.14 19.02 -3.57
C LEU A 205 -30.74 17.61 -3.50
N PRO A 206 -31.29 17.07 -4.62
CA PRO A 206 -31.62 15.67 -4.69
C PRO A 206 -30.39 14.79 -4.42
N ALA A 207 -30.56 13.67 -3.72
CA ALA A 207 -29.44 12.82 -3.29
C ALA A 207 -28.54 12.35 -4.46
N ASP A 208 -29.14 11.92 -5.57
CA ASP A 208 -28.38 11.48 -6.75
C ASP A 208 -27.55 12.62 -7.38
N ALA A 209 -28.10 13.83 -7.39
CA ALA A 209 -27.40 15.01 -7.88
C ALA A 209 -26.24 15.39 -6.92
N ALA A 210 -26.49 15.43 -5.62
CA ALA A 210 -25.49 15.70 -4.60
C ALA A 210 -24.30 14.73 -4.72
N ARG A 211 -24.58 13.43 -4.77
CA ARG A 211 -23.58 12.38 -4.95
C ARG A 211 -22.75 12.58 -6.22
N THR A 212 -23.39 12.77 -7.36
CA THR A 212 -22.72 12.94 -8.65
C THR A 212 -21.81 14.18 -8.63
N LEU A 213 -22.32 15.31 -8.15
CA LEU A 213 -21.58 16.57 -8.07
C LEU A 213 -20.35 16.45 -7.16
N VAL A 214 -20.50 15.86 -5.97
CA VAL A 214 -19.41 15.71 -5.01
C VAL A 214 -18.33 14.78 -5.56
N LEU A 215 -18.69 13.59 -6.03
CA LEU A 215 -17.71 12.60 -6.50
C LEU A 215 -16.95 13.09 -7.74
N GLN A 216 -17.64 13.73 -8.70
CA GLN A 216 -16.98 14.29 -9.89
C GLN A 216 -16.10 15.49 -9.55
N THR A 217 -16.46 16.28 -8.54
CA THR A 217 -15.63 17.39 -8.06
C THR A 217 -14.33 16.87 -7.42
N ILE A 218 -14.43 15.84 -6.56
CA ILE A 218 -13.24 15.22 -5.93
C ILE A 218 -12.31 14.63 -6.99
N LEU A 219 -12.87 13.89 -7.97
CA LEU A 219 -12.08 13.32 -9.06
C LEU A 219 -11.38 14.40 -9.88
N GLY A 220 -12.09 15.45 -10.25
CA GLY A 220 -11.54 16.57 -11.03
C GLY A 220 -10.46 17.33 -10.26
N ALA A 221 -10.68 17.60 -8.97
CA ALA A 221 -9.69 18.23 -8.11
C ALA A 221 -8.43 17.38 -7.93
N ALA A 222 -8.58 16.06 -7.74
CA ALA A 222 -7.46 15.15 -7.64
C ALA A 222 -6.61 15.13 -8.92
N ARG A 223 -7.25 15.11 -10.09
CA ARG A 223 -6.56 15.21 -11.37
C ARG A 223 -5.82 16.54 -11.54
N MET A 224 -6.43 17.66 -11.16
CA MET A 224 -5.74 18.96 -11.19
C MET A 224 -4.50 18.96 -10.29
N LEU A 225 -4.58 18.38 -9.10
CA LEU A 225 -3.46 18.27 -8.17
C LEU A 225 -2.29 17.42 -8.72
N THR A 226 -2.60 16.37 -9.48
CA THR A 226 -1.59 15.43 -9.99
C THR A 226 -1.06 15.79 -11.38
N GLU A 227 -1.86 16.45 -12.21
CA GLU A 227 -1.54 16.66 -13.63
C GLU A 227 -1.07 18.10 -13.94
N SER A 228 -1.42 19.11 -13.12
CA SER A 228 -1.11 20.52 -13.43
C SER A 228 0.34 20.94 -13.15
N GLY A 229 1.04 20.21 -12.25
CA GLY A 229 2.37 20.61 -11.75
C GLY A 229 2.36 21.81 -10.79
N GLU A 230 1.16 22.34 -10.45
CA GLU A 230 1.00 23.46 -9.53
C GLU A 230 0.86 22.97 -8.07
N SER A 231 1.27 23.80 -7.11
CA SER A 231 1.08 23.46 -5.70
C SER A 231 -0.41 23.49 -5.31
N PRO A 232 -0.83 22.69 -4.28
CA PRO A 232 -2.19 22.74 -3.77
C PRO A 232 -2.64 24.13 -3.33
N ALA A 233 -1.71 24.93 -2.78
CA ALA A 233 -1.97 26.31 -2.35
C ALA A 233 -2.29 27.21 -3.55
N GLU A 234 -1.57 27.05 -4.65
CA GLU A 234 -1.79 27.85 -5.86
C GLU A 234 -3.11 27.47 -6.54
N LEU A 235 -3.40 26.18 -6.70
CA LEU A 235 -4.69 25.72 -7.24
C LEU A 235 -5.86 26.25 -6.42
N ARG A 236 -5.78 26.19 -5.09
CA ARG A 236 -6.79 26.77 -4.20
C ARG A 236 -6.94 28.28 -4.42
N ARG A 237 -5.85 29.02 -4.50
CA ARG A 237 -5.85 30.49 -4.70
C ARG A 237 -6.58 30.86 -6.00
N ARG A 238 -6.32 30.12 -7.09
CA ARG A 238 -6.92 30.40 -8.41
C ARG A 238 -8.43 30.27 -8.46
N VAL A 239 -9.00 29.38 -7.64
CA VAL A 239 -10.45 29.17 -7.56
C VAL A 239 -11.12 29.93 -6.41
N THR A 240 -10.38 30.81 -5.71
CA THR A 240 -10.84 31.54 -4.52
C THR A 240 -10.84 33.06 -4.81
N SER A 241 -11.89 33.55 -5.45
CA SER A 241 -12.06 35.00 -5.69
C SER A 241 -12.40 35.73 -4.38
N PRO A 242 -11.81 36.91 -4.12
CA PRO A 242 -12.14 37.73 -2.95
C PRO A 242 -13.67 37.99 -2.87
N GLY A 243 -14.27 37.76 -1.70
CA GLY A 243 -15.70 37.95 -1.47
C GLY A 243 -16.62 36.94 -2.14
N GLY A 244 -16.09 35.95 -2.88
CA GLY A 244 -16.88 34.91 -3.54
C GLY A 244 -17.32 33.79 -2.59
N THR A 245 -18.13 32.86 -3.11
CA THR A 245 -18.65 31.70 -2.37
C THR A 245 -17.53 30.79 -1.86
N THR A 246 -16.52 30.52 -2.72
CA THR A 246 -15.35 29.74 -2.34
C THR A 246 -14.58 30.41 -1.21
N HIS A 247 -14.41 31.74 -1.25
CA HIS A 247 -13.74 32.49 -0.17
C HIS A 247 -14.48 32.34 1.16
N ALA A 248 -15.81 32.44 1.16
CA ALA A 248 -16.61 32.26 2.37
C ALA A 248 -16.45 30.84 2.95
N ALA A 249 -16.51 29.81 2.11
CA ALA A 249 -16.33 28.40 2.52
C ALA A 249 -14.93 28.14 3.08
N ILE A 250 -13.87 28.54 2.36
CA ILE A 250 -12.47 28.36 2.82
C ILE A 250 -12.24 29.10 4.15
N THR A 251 -12.77 30.32 4.31
CA THR A 251 -12.65 31.07 5.56
C THR A 251 -13.33 30.31 6.73
N THR A 252 -14.45 29.65 6.48
CA THR A 252 -15.15 28.83 7.48
C THR A 252 -14.28 27.63 7.88
N PHE A 253 -13.69 26.90 6.94
CA PHE A 253 -12.79 25.79 7.22
C PHE A 253 -11.56 26.23 8.03
N GLU A 254 -10.91 27.33 7.62
CA GLU A 254 -9.71 27.85 8.32
C GLU A 254 -10.06 28.28 9.76
N LYS A 255 -11.16 29.02 9.95
CA LYS A 255 -11.64 29.42 11.29
C LYS A 255 -12.09 28.22 12.13
N GLY A 256 -12.59 27.16 11.50
CA GLY A 256 -12.94 25.90 12.14
C GLY A 256 -11.74 25.03 12.55
N GLY A 257 -10.52 25.46 12.25
CA GLY A 257 -9.30 24.75 12.64
C GLY A 257 -9.04 23.49 11.81
N LEU A 258 -9.42 23.47 10.53
CA LEU A 258 -9.23 22.30 9.66
C LEU A 258 -7.77 21.81 9.63
N ARG A 259 -6.80 22.72 9.58
CA ARG A 259 -5.38 22.35 9.49
C ARG A 259 -4.92 21.63 10.74
N GLU A 260 -5.27 22.16 11.90
CA GLU A 260 -4.95 21.57 13.21
C GLU A 260 -5.65 20.23 13.39
N LEU A 261 -6.90 20.09 12.91
CA LEU A 261 -7.63 18.83 12.95
C LEU A 261 -6.95 17.77 12.09
N VAL A 262 -6.58 18.10 10.86
CA VAL A 262 -5.85 17.19 9.95
C VAL A 262 -4.52 16.78 10.56
N ALA A 263 -3.74 17.72 11.11
CA ALA A 263 -2.46 17.42 11.75
C ALA A 263 -2.63 16.45 12.92
N ARG A 264 -3.62 16.68 13.80
CA ARG A 264 -3.92 15.76 14.92
C ARG A 264 -4.37 14.39 14.45
N ALA A 265 -5.26 14.32 13.46
CA ALA A 265 -5.78 13.05 12.94
C ALA A 265 -4.67 12.19 12.32
N MET A 266 -3.83 12.78 11.48
CA MET A 266 -2.67 12.11 10.89
C MET A 266 -1.64 11.70 11.95
N GLY A 267 -1.38 12.56 12.94
CA GLY A 267 -0.52 12.24 14.08
C GLY A 267 -1.01 11.00 14.82
N ARG A 268 -2.31 10.93 15.16
CA ARG A 268 -2.91 9.76 15.82
C ARG A 268 -2.81 8.48 14.98
N ALA A 269 -2.94 8.60 13.65
CA ALA A 269 -2.78 7.43 12.77
C ALA A 269 -1.32 6.92 12.77
N ALA A 270 -0.34 7.83 12.73
CA ALA A 270 1.08 7.47 12.82
C ALA A 270 1.44 6.88 14.20
N ASP A 271 0.92 7.48 15.31
CA ASP A 271 1.08 6.93 16.66
C ASP A 271 0.56 5.51 16.75
N ARG A 272 -0.63 5.27 16.20
CA ARG A 272 -1.21 3.92 16.20
C ARG A 272 -0.38 2.92 15.39
N GLY A 273 0.22 3.36 14.29
CA GLY A 273 1.18 2.56 13.51
C GLY A 273 2.36 2.11 14.37
N ARG A 274 2.96 3.03 15.12
CA ARG A 274 4.07 2.73 16.05
C ARG A 274 3.67 1.77 17.17
N GLU A 275 2.49 1.96 17.77
CA GLU A 275 1.94 1.04 18.79
C GLU A 275 1.79 -0.40 18.24
N LEU A 276 1.28 -0.53 17.01
CA LEU A 276 1.13 -1.83 16.37
C LEU A 276 2.47 -2.49 16.06
N SER A 277 3.46 -1.71 15.62
CA SER A 277 4.83 -2.21 15.38
C SER A 277 5.47 -2.72 16.68
N ALA A 278 5.34 -1.98 17.77
CA ALA A 278 5.86 -2.37 19.08
C ALA A 278 5.18 -3.65 19.61
N ALA A 279 3.87 -3.76 19.51
CA ALA A 279 3.13 -4.95 19.96
C ALA A 279 3.54 -6.24 19.21
N ASN A 280 4.01 -6.13 17.97
CA ASN A 280 4.51 -7.27 17.22
C ASN A 280 5.93 -7.72 17.65
N ASP A 281 6.69 -6.88 18.36
CA ASP A 281 7.96 -7.27 18.97
C ASP A 281 7.74 -8.12 20.24
N ASP A 282 6.78 -7.71 21.09
CA ASP A 282 6.49 -8.40 22.37
C ASP A 282 5.94 -9.81 22.17
N THR A 283 5.19 -10.04 21.08
CA THR A 283 4.62 -11.38 20.79
C THR A 283 5.64 -12.39 20.30
N ALA A 284 6.81 -11.95 19.80
CA ALA A 284 7.88 -12.83 19.35
C ALA A 284 8.74 -13.35 20.50
N ASP A 285 8.82 -12.63 21.61
CA ASP A 285 9.62 -13.01 22.81
C ASP A 285 8.85 -13.94 23.77
N SER A 286 7.51 -14.02 23.65
CA SER A 286 6.63 -14.82 24.50
C SER A 286 6.32 -16.22 23.97
N GLY A 287 7.02 -16.68 22.95
CA GLY A 287 6.90 -18.03 22.41
C GLY A 287 7.55 -19.08 23.30
N ASP A 288 6.96 -19.32 24.50
CA ASP A 288 7.23 -20.51 25.30
C ASP A 288 6.50 -21.70 24.66
N PRO A 289 7.18 -22.75 24.22
CA PRO A 289 6.55 -23.95 23.72
C PRO A 289 6.01 -24.77 24.88
N SER A 290 4.73 -24.66 25.18
CA SER A 290 4.03 -25.61 26.05
C SER A 290 3.27 -26.64 25.24
#